data_47e78521a84a414e75cfbff93ed1a4be
#
_entry.id   47e78521a84a414e75cfbff93ed1a4be
#
_cell.length_a   1.000
_cell.length_b   1.000
_cell.length_c   1.000
_cell.angle_alpha   90.00
_cell.angle_beta   90.00
_cell.angle_gamma   90.00
#
_symmetry.space_group_name_H-M   'P 1'
#
loop_
_entity.id
_entity.type
_entity.pdbx_description
1 polymer ?
#
loop_
_entity_poly.entity_id
_entity_poly.type
_entity_poly.pdbx_seq_one_letter_code
_entity_poly.pdbx_strand_id
1 'polypeptide(L)'
;MKKVMLGLALGLSLNAFAENTPINGTVQSRCIISTDTEGTYGNPNAYTLTTAPADGGVLPVTRFDVTLADAYYAVITAPSEFSSAPSLPDVVTWTGDTEVQAVSDATNMGDYETNKVEYGYTDKYDLTATGSTWFKTSSVAAMGGSKAFPGGSYTALVVAECIAQ
;
A
#
# COMPACT_ATOMS: atom_id res chain seq x y z
N MET A 1 -70.01 -40.68 -56.92
CA MET A 1 -69.59 -39.26 -56.68
C MET A 1 -68.91 -39.22 -55.34
N LYS A 2 -67.53 -39.19 -55.27
CA LYS A 2 -66.74 -39.13 -54.04
C LYS A 2 -66.26 -37.68 -53.87
N LYS A 3 -66.74 -37.03 -52.85
CA LYS A 3 -66.24 -35.67 -52.44
C LYS A 3 -65.01 -35.84 -51.64
N VAL A 4 -63.90 -35.34 -52.13
CA VAL A 4 -62.63 -35.19 -51.39
C VAL A 4 -62.67 -33.85 -50.68
N MET A 5 -62.69 -33.85 -49.33
CA MET A 5 -62.46 -32.63 -48.49
C MET A 5 -60.99 -32.45 -48.34
N LEU A 6 -60.46 -31.31 -48.85
CA LEU A 6 -59.10 -30.88 -48.66
C LEU A 6 -59.06 -30.03 -47.41
N GLY A 7 -58.50 -30.58 -46.29
CA GLY A 7 -58.31 -29.85 -45.07
C GLY A 7 -57.06 -28.95 -45.13
N LEU A 8 -57.28 -27.66 -45.07
CA LEU A 8 -56.23 -26.65 -45.01
C LEU A 8 -55.73 -26.54 -43.55
N ALA A 9 -54.57 -27.10 -43.24
CA ALA A 9 -53.94 -26.94 -41.95
C ALA A 9 -53.22 -25.60 -41.92
N LEU A 10 -53.76 -24.59 -41.18
CA LEU A 10 -53.07 -23.38 -40.86
C LEU A 10 -52.02 -23.68 -39.78
N GLY A 11 -50.75 -23.70 -40.17
CA GLY A 11 -49.63 -23.77 -39.23
C GLY A 11 -49.47 -22.42 -38.51
N LEU A 12 -49.87 -22.33 -37.27
CA LEU A 12 -49.52 -21.23 -36.36
C LEU A 12 -48.05 -21.35 -35.99
N SER A 13 -47.20 -20.55 -36.60
CA SER A 13 -45.79 -20.37 -36.14
C SER A 13 -45.79 -19.61 -34.84
N LEU A 14 -45.59 -20.33 -33.72
CA LEU A 14 -45.28 -19.71 -32.43
C LEU A 14 -43.89 -19.09 -32.50
N ASN A 15 -43.83 -17.78 -32.63
CA ASN A 15 -42.58 -17.06 -32.45
C ASN A 15 -42.20 -17.09 -30.96
N ALA A 16 -41.20 -17.91 -30.63
CA ALA A 16 -40.61 -17.89 -29.30
C ALA A 16 -39.71 -16.65 -29.22
N PHE A 17 -40.11 -15.66 -28.41
CA PHE A 17 -39.26 -14.53 -28.06
C PHE A 17 -38.39 -14.93 -26.85
N ALA A 18 -37.08 -14.92 -27.06
CA ALA A 18 -36.11 -15.04 -25.95
C ALA A 18 -35.76 -13.64 -25.49
N GLU A 19 -36.00 -13.38 -24.23
CA GLU A 19 -35.59 -12.12 -23.57
C GLU A 19 -34.39 -12.38 -22.67
N ASN A 20 -33.35 -11.57 -22.81
CA ASN A 20 -32.16 -11.64 -21.98
C ASN A 20 -32.32 -10.65 -20.81
N THR A 21 -32.39 -11.16 -19.60
CA THR A 21 -32.42 -10.35 -18.38
C THR A 21 -31.01 -10.17 -17.88
N PRO A 22 -30.43 -8.95 -17.88
CA PRO A 22 -29.09 -8.71 -17.36
C PRO A 22 -29.09 -8.81 -15.82
N ILE A 23 -28.06 -9.43 -15.28
CA ILE A 23 -27.73 -9.41 -13.85
C ILE A 23 -26.54 -8.49 -13.68
N ASN A 24 -26.75 -7.34 -13.04
CA ASN A 24 -25.70 -6.35 -12.80
C ASN A 24 -25.20 -6.51 -11.37
N GLY A 25 -23.86 -6.47 -11.19
CA GLY A 25 -23.20 -6.47 -9.90
C GLY A 25 -22.04 -5.46 -9.91
N THR A 26 -21.83 -4.82 -8.78
CA THR A 26 -20.67 -3.94 -8.59
C THR A 26 -19.84 -4.51 -7.45
N VAL A 27 -18.55 -4.73 -7.70
CA VAL A 27 -17.57 -5.09 -6.69
C VAL A 27 -16.75 -3.83 -6.39
N GLN A 28 -16.76 -3.38 -5.13
CA GLN A 28 -15.94 -2.24 -4.72
C GLN A 28 -14.58 -2.77 -4.25
N SER A 29 -13.53 -2.34 -4.91
CA SER A 29 -12.18 -2.58 -4.44
C SER A 29 -11.86 -1.69 -3.24
N ARG A 30 -11.05 -2.20 -2.32
CA ARG A 30 -10.70 -1.50 -1.09
C ARG A 30 -9.28 -1.81 -0.67
N CYS A 31 -8.51 -0.75 -0.46
CA CYS A 31 -7.23 -0.79 0.21
C CYS A 31 -7.32 0.08 1.48
N ILE A 32 -6.89 -0.46 2.61
CA ILE A 32 -6.89 0.24 3.90
C ILE A 32 -5.45 0.30 4.40
N ILE A 33 -5.05 1.46 4.88
CA ILE A 33 -3.76 1.68 5.51
C ILE A 33 -3.94 1.87 7.01
N SER A 34 -3.11 1.22 7.80
CA SER A 34 -3.08 1.38 9.26
C SER A 34 -1.65 1.38 9.79
N THR A 35 -1.41 2.14 10.85
CA THR A 35 -0.17 2.04 11.62
C THR A 35 -0.25 0.78 12.49
N ASP A 36 0.67 -0.15 12.28
CA ASP A 36 0.79 -1.36 13.10
C ASP A 36 1.73 -1.12 14.29
N THR A 37 2.85 -0.48 14.04
CA THR A 37 3.84 -0.12 15.06
C THR A 37 4.28 1.32 14.87
N GLU A 38 4.22 2.13 15.93
CA GLU A 38 4.77 3.48 15.93
C GLU A 38 6.31 3.44 16.02
N GLY A 39 6.96 4.29 15.23
CA GLY A 39 8.42 4.42 15.24
C GLY A 39 8.93 5.25 16.42
N THR A 40 10.16 4.99 16.82
CA THR A 40 10.87 5.79 17.81
C THR A 40 12.31 5.99 17.37
N TYR A 41 12.82 7.21 17.51
CA TYR A 41 14.23 7.47 17.29
C TYR A 41 15.05 7.12 18.53
N GLY A 42 16.07 6.27 18.34
CA GLY A 42 17.20 6.14 19.23
C GLY A 42 18.22 7.26 18.96
N ASN A 43 19.05 7.57 19.93
CA ASN A 43 20.09 8.59 19.85
C ASN A 43 21.44 7.96 20.25
N PRO A 44 22.12 7.25 19.32
CA PRO A 44 23.37 6.55 19.61
C PRO A 44 24.53 7.52 19.91
N ASN A 45 24.42 8.76 19.45
CA ASN A 45 25.38 9.82 19.69
C ASN A 45 24.71 11.20 19.55
N ALA A 46 25.41 12.27 19.94
CA ALA A 46 24.83 13.60 20.00
C ALA A 46 24.32 14.16 18.65
N TYR A 47 24.77 13.63 17.53
CA TYR A 47 24.47 14.16 16.18
C TYR A 47 23.67 13.18 15.30
N THR A 48 23.18 12.06 15.83
CA THR A 48 22.42 11.07 15.05
C THR A 48 21.15 10.68 15.79
N LEU A 49 20.03 10.70 15.06
CA LEU A 49 18.77 10.08 15.44
C LEU A 49 18.47 8.96 14.43
N THR A 50 18.09 7.77 14.90
CA THR A 50 17.88 6.61 14.03
C THR A 50 16.76 5.72 14.56
N THR A 51 15.99 5.12 13.65
CA THR A 51 15.00 4.09 14.01
C THR A 51 15.61 2.70 14.17
N ALA A 52 16.94 2.55 14.01
CA ALA A 52 17.62 1.27 14.12
C ALA A 52 17.50 0.69 15.54
N PRO A 53 17.03 -0.59 15.69
CA PRO A 53 16.86 -1.20 17.02
C PRO A 53 18.18 -1.36 17.79
N ALA A 54 19.30 -1.57 17.07
CA ALA A 54 20.63 -1.66 17.69
C ALA A 54 21.04 -0.38 18.44
N ASP A 55 20.47 0.76 18.05
CA ASP A 55 20.72 2.09 18.60
C ASP A 55 19.60 2.58 19.53
N GLY A 56 18.71 1.68 19.95
CA GLY A 56 17.56 2.00 20.80
C GLY A 56 16.35 2.60 20.06
N GLY A 57 16.35 2.56 18.74
CA GLY A 57 15.22 2.98 17.94
C GLY A 57 14.17 1.89 17.75
N VAL A 58 13.03 2.27 17.17
CA VAL A 58 11.96 1.36 16.75
C VAL A 58 11.58 1.72 15.33
N LEU A 59 11.61 0.74 14.43
CA LEU A 59 11.15 0.89 13.06
C LEU A 59 9.62 1.03 13.05
N PRO A 60 9.04 2.11 12.48
CA PRO A 60 7.61 2.16 12.24
C PRO A 60 7.19 1.08 11.26
N VAL A 61 6.02 0.49 11.49
CA VAL A 61 5.42 -0.51 10.63
C VAL A 61 4.05 -0.03 10.16
N THR A 62 3.89 0.04 8.85
CA THR A 62 2.63 0.37 8.19
C THR A 62 2.04 -0.87 7.54
N ARG A 63 0.76 -1.14 7.79
CA ARG A 63 0.03 -2.26 7.21
C ARG A 63 -0.92 -1.78 6.13
N PHE A 64 -0.91 -2.48 5.00
CA PHE A 64 -1.83 -2.34 3.90
C PHE A 64 -2.72 -3.58 3.82
N ASP A 65 -4.03 -3.38 3.85
CA ASP A 65 -5.03 -4.44 3.72
C ASP A 65 -5.78 -4.28 2.40
N VAL A 66 -5.52 -5.15 1.43
CA VAL A 66 -6.25 -5.24 0.17
C VAL A 66 -7.34 -6.30 0.31
N THR A 67 -8.60 -5.88 0.34
CA THR A 67 -9.71 -6.79 0.66
C THR A 67 -10.47 -7.30 -0.56
N LEU A 68 -10.32 -6.67 -1.73
CA LEU A 68 -10.99 -7.05 -2.97
C LEU A 68 -10.02 -6.92 -4.14
N ALA A 69 -10.27 -7.74 -5.16
CA ALA A 69 -9.39 -8.00 -6.29
C ALA A 69 -9.26 -6.80 -7.24
N ASP A 70 -8.53 -5.78 -6.83
CA ASP A 70 -7.91 -4.80 -7.71
C ASP A 70 -6.44 -4.70 -7.38
N ALA A 71 -5.63 -4.37 -8.39
CA ALA A 71 -4.24 -4.09 -8.17
C ALA A 71 -4.08 -2.66 -7.63
N TYR A 72 -3.25 -2.52 -6.59
CA TYR A 72 -2.91 -1.24 -5.98
C TYR A 72 -1.41 -1.03 -5.99
N TYR A 73 -1.01 0.22 -5.93
CA TYR A 73 0.34 0.58 -5.53
C TYR A 73 0.33 0.98 -4.05
N ALA A 74 1.18 0.35 -3.25
CA ALA A 74 1.61 0.92 -1.98
C ALA A 74 2.78 1.86 -2.27
N VAL A 75 2.60 3.15 -1.96
CA VAL A 75 3.63 4.18 -2.10
C VAL A 75 3.98 4.67 -0.71
N ILE A 76 5.21 4.45 -0.27
CA ILE A 76 5.65 4.76 1.08
C ILE A 76 6.87 5.67 0.99
N THR A 77 6.79 6.82 1.65
CA THR A 77 7.88 7.81 1.66
C THR A 77 8.48 7.89 3.07
N ALA A 78 9.74 7.54 3.17
CA ALA A 78 10.53 7.71 4.39
C ALA A 78 10.73 9.21 4.70
N PRO A 79 10.89 9.60 5.96
CA PRO A 79 11.08 10.99 6.34
C PRO A 79 12.32 11.61 5.69
N SER A 80 12.17 12.83 5.19
CA SER A 80 13.24 13.69 4.67
C SER A 80 13.36 15.01 5.45
N GLU A 81 12.48 15.21 6.44
CA GLU A 81 12.49 16.36 7.35
C GLU A 81 11.76 16.02 8.65
N PHE A 82 11.96 16.84 9.68
CA PHE A 82 11.12 16.77 10.87
C PHE A 82 9.82 17.54 10.64
N SER A 83 8.69 16.94 10.97
CA SER A 83 7.39 17.63 11.07
C SER A 83 7.33 18.53 12.30
N SER A 84 8.12 18.20 13.34
CA SER A 84 8.30 19.02 14.55
C SER A 84 9.68 18.77 15.15
N ALA A 85 10.39 19.84 15.46
CA ALA A 85 11.70 19.78 16.09
C ALA A 85 12.02 21.13 16.79
N PRO A 86 12.97 21.18 17.75
CA PRO A 86 13.59 22.41 18.19
C PRO A 86 14.31 23.16 17.06
N SER A 87 14.68 24.42 17.28
CA SER A 87 15.52 25.16 16.33
C SER A 87 16.87 24.45 16.12
N LEU A 88 17.14 24.04 14.90
CA LEU A 88 18.34 23.27 14.57
C LEU A 88 19.52 24.18 14.25
N PRO A 89 20.73 23.86 14.76
CA PRO A 89 21.92 24.68 14.54
C PRO A 89 22.62 24.48 13.20
N ASP A 90 22.19 23.46 12.41
CA ASP A 90 22.73 23.12 11.10
C ASP A 90 21.73 22.32 10.27
N VAL A 91 22.09 22.03 9.01
CA VAL A 91 21.33 21.18 8.11
C VAL A 91 21.36 19.74 8.58
N VAL A 92 20.24 19.02 8.44
CA VAL A 92 20.12 17.60 8.70
C VAL A 92 20.17 16.83 7.39
N THR A 93 21.03 15.83 7.34
CA THR A 93 21.06 14.85 6.24
C THR A 93 20.19 13.66 6.62
N TRP A 94 19.36 13.23 5.69
CA TRP A 94 18.41 12.13 5.88
C TRP A 94 18.80 10.93 5.03
N THR A 95 18.56 9.75 5.59
CA THR A 95 18.50 8.49 4.83
C THR A 95 17.36 7.65 5.37
N GLY A 96 16.72 6.91 4.49
CA GLY A 96 15.60 6.04 4.86
C GLY A 96 15.30 5.09 3.72
N ASP A 97 14.67 3.98 4.06
CA ASP A 97 14.28 2.92 3.15
C ASP A 97 13.07 2.18 3.72
N THR A 98 12.25 1.63 2.84
CA THR A 98 11.10 0.80 3.24
C THR A 98 11.29 -0.60 2.71
N GLU A 99 11.03 -1.61 3.54
CA GLU A 99 11.13 -3.02 3.20
C GLU A 99 9.85 -3.76 3.59
N VAL A 100 9.53 -4.81 2.85
CA VAL A 100 8.47 -5.75 3.25
C VAL A 100 8.90 -6.50 4.50
N GLN A 101 8.17 -6.34 5.60
CA GLN A 101 8.41 -7.07 6.84
C GLN A 101 7.72 -8.43 6.84
N ALA A 102 6.46 -8.44 6.40
CA ALA A 102 5.64 -9.65 6.38
C ALA A 102 4.52 -9.52 5.35
N VAL A 103 4.01 -10.64 4.89
CA VAL A 103 2.83 -10.77 4.04
C VAL A 103 1.93 -11.87 4.58
N SER A 104 0.62 -11.74 4.38
CA SER A 104 -0.36 -12.74 4.83
C SER A 104 -0.38 -14.00 3.94
N ASP A 105 0.09 -13.88 2.69
CA ASP A 105 0.18 -14.99 1.72
C ASP A 105 1.52 -14.95 1.00
N ALA A 106 2.50 -15.69 1.52
CA ALA A 106 3.84 -15.74 0.94
C ALA A 106 3.89 -16.38 -0.46
N THR A 107 2.86 -17.11 -0.87
CA THR A 107 2.80 -17.74 -2.19
C THR A 107 2.50 -16.71 -3.28
N ASN A 108 1.56 -15.80 -3.01
CA ASN A 108 1.08 -14.82 -3.99
C ASN A 108 1.66 -13.40 -3.79
N MET A 109 2.37 -13.15 -2.67
CA MET A 109 2.91 -11.83 -2.30
C MET A 109 4.42 -11.88 -2.03
N GLY A 110 5.07 -13.03 -2.25
CA GLY A 110 6.47 -13.24 -1.86
C GLY A 110 7.48 -12.45 -2.70
N ASP A 111 7.07 -11.89 -3.80
CA ASP A 111 7.90 -11.12 -4.73
C ASP A 111 7.81 -9.60 -4.56
N TYR A 112 6.97 -9.09 -3.64
CA TYR A 112 6.75 -7.66 -3.46
C TYR A 112 8.06 -6.90 -3.18
N GLU A 113 8.93 -7.43 -2.32
CA GLU A 113 10.23 -6.81 -2.06
C GLU A 113 11.15 -6.80 -3.30
N THR A 114 11.13 -7.89 -4.08
CA THR A 114 11.99 -8.02 -5.27
C THR A 114 11.56 -7.07 -6.39
N ASN A 115 10.26 -6.76 -6.46
CA ASN A 115 9.65 -5.91 -7.47
C ASN A 115 9.52 -4.44 -7.01
N LYS A 116 10.11 -4.09 -5.86
CA LYS A 116 10.15 -2.72 -5.35
C LYS A 116 10.77 -1.76 -6.37
N VAL A 117 10.19 -0.57 -6.51
CA VAL A 117 10.75 0.53 -7.31
C VAL A 117 11.01 1.71 -6.41
N GLU A 118 12.27 2.18 -6.39
CA GLU A 118 12.76 3.24 -5.49
C GLU A 118 12.87 4.58 -6.21
N TYR A 119 12.42 5.66 -5.56
CA TYR A 119 12.51 7.05 -6.02
C TYR A 119 12.98 7.97 -4.89
N GLY A 120 14.27 8.04 -4.65
CA GLY A 120 14.83 8.83 -3.55
C GLY A 120 14.43 8.28 -2.19
N TYR A 121 13.51 8.94 -1.48
CA TYR A 121 12.97 8.47 -0.19
C TYR A 121 11.66 7.70 -0.32
N THR A 122 11.18 7.48 -1.52
CA THR A 122 9.87 6.88 -1.79
C THR A 122 10.05 5.51 -2.42
N ASP A 123 9.40 4.52 -1.84
CA ASP A 123 9.33 3.14 -2.31
C ASP A 123 7.93 2.81 -2.78
N LYS A 124 7.85 2.17 -3.95
CA LYS A 124 6.60 1.77 -4.58
C LYS A 124 6.57 0.26 -4.75
N TYR A 125 5.47 -0.35 -4.31
CA TYR A 125 5.21 -1.78 -4.40
C TYR A 125 3.90 -2.05 -5.14
N ASP A 126 3.89 -3.10 -5.97
CA ASP A 126 2.70 -3.59 -6.65
C ASP A 126 1.94 -4.58 -5.75
N LEU A 127 0.79 -4.18 -5.21
CA LEU A 127 -0.07 -5.05 -4.42
C LEU A 127 -1.09 -5.73 -5.35
N THR A 128 -0.72 -6.91 -5.86
CA THR A 128 -1.49 -7.64 -6.88
C THR A 128 -2.41 -8.71 -6.31
N ALA A 129 -2.29 -9.02 -5.02
CA ALA A 129 -3.09 -10.04 -4.35
C ALA A 129 -3.88 -9.48 -3.18
N THR A 130 -5.04 -10.10 -2.89
CA THR A 130 -5.80 -9.79 -1.68
C THR A 130 -5.09 -10.31 -0.44
N GLY A 131 -5.09 -9.52 0.62
CA GLY A 131 -4.43 -9.86 1.87
C GLY A 131 -3.79 -8.67 2.53
N SER A 132 -2.94 -8.93 3.52
CA SER A 132 -2.25 -7.91 4.30
C SER A 132 -0.75 -7.94 4.02
N THR A 133 -0.17 -6.76 3.88
CA THR A 133 1.28 -6.56 3.76
C THR A 133 1.74 -5.56 4.82
N TRP A 134 2.79 -5.92 5.55
CA TRP A 134 3.43 -5.05 6.55
C TRP A 134 4.75 -4.53 6.00
N PHE A 135 4.91 -3.23 6.04
CA PHE A 135 6.12 -2.53 5.61
C PHE A 135 6.78 -1.88 6.80
N LYS A 136 8.06 -2.15 7.02
CA LYS A 136 8.91 -1.46 8.00
C LYS A 136 9.70 -0.36 7.28
N THR A 137 9.76 0.83 7.87
CA THR A 137 10.50 1.96 7.29
C THR A 137 11.67 2.32 8.20
N SER A 138 12.86 2.36 7.66
CA SER A 138 14.03 2.89 8.34
C SER A 138 14.14 4.40 8.16
N SER A 139 14.73 5.10 9.12
CA SER A 139 15.01 6.52 9.03
C SER A 139 16.21 6.88 9.88
N VAL A 140 17.13 7.62 9.29
CA VAL A 140 18.28 8.21 10.00
C VAL A 140 18.33 9.69 9.68
N ALA A 141 18.42 10.51 10.71
CA ALA A 141 18.67 11.94 10.63
C ALA A 141 20.05 12.23 11.24
N ALA A 142 20.95 12.82 10.45
CA ALA A 142 22.30 13.17 10.88
C ALA A 142 22.52 14.67 10.82
N MET A 143 22.90 15.29 11.94
CA MET A 143 23.18 16.73 12.03
C MET A 143 24.52 17.06 11.34
N GLY A 144 24.53 18.10 10.52
CA GLY A 144 25.70 18.57 9.82
C GLY A 144 26.81 19.07 10.76
N GLY A 145 28.06 19.02 10.28
CA GLY A 145 29.21 19.53 11.03
C GLY A 145 29.49 18.86 12.38
N SER A 146 28.94 17.62 12.60
CA SER A 146 29.01 16.91 13.89
C SER A 146 28.47 17.73 15.07
N LYS A 147 27.54 18.66 14.80
CA LYS A 147 26.85 19.43 15.83
C LYS A 147 25.80 18.56 16.53
N ALA A 148 25.62 18.78 17.82
CA ALA A 148 24.63 18.06 18.59
C ALA A 148 23.21 18.49 18.25
N PHE A 149 22.30 17.56 18.25
CA PHE A 149 20.86 17.83 18.27
C PHE A 149 20.52 18.57 19.58
N PRO A 150 19.80 19.71 19.52
CA PRO A 150 19.31 20.39 20.73
C PRO A 150 18.38 19.48 21.54
N GLY A 151 18.35 19.66 22.85
CA GLY A 151 17.42 18.96 23.71
C GLY A 151 15.97 19.32 23.34
N GLY A 152 15.09 18.29 23.24
CA GLY A 152 13.68 18.47 22.92
C GLY A 152 13.08 17.25 22.23
N SER A 153 11.82 17.39 21.80
CA SER A 153 11.10 16.33 21.09
C SER A 153 11.27 16.51 19.57
N TYR A 154 11.46 15.39 18.88
CA TYR A 154 11.61 15.32 17.44
C TYR A 154 10.54 14.39 16.88
N THR A 155 9.81 14.86 15.87
CA THR A 155 8.80 14.07 15.16
C THR A 155 9.07 14.15 13.66
N ALA A 156 9.10 13.00 12.99
CA ALA A 156 9.11 12.89 11.55
C ALA A 156 8.00 11.93 11.11
N LEU A 157 7.52 12.07 9.90
CA LEU A 157 6.38 11.30 9.42
C LEU A 157 6.79 10.39 8.26
N VAL A 158 6.40 9.14 8.35
CA VAL A 158 6.31 8.24 7.18
C VAL A 158 4.98 8.53 6.50
N VAL A 159 5.02 8.81 5.20
CA VAL A 159 3.80 9.01 4.40
C VAL A 159 3.51 7.73 3.64
N ALA A 160 2.28 7.24 3.74
CA ALA A 160 1.85 6.02 3.08
C ALA A 160 0.56 6.27 2.28
N GLU A 161 0.57 5.88 1.02
CA GLU A 161 -0.55 6.05 0.09
C GLU A 161 -0.88 4.72 -0.58
N CYS A 162 -2.18 4.47 -0.81
CA CYS A 162 -2.67 3.35 -1.59
C CYS A 162 -3.34 3.87 -2.85
N ILE A 163 -2.73 3.62 -4.00
CA ILE A 163 -3.15 4.16 -5.30
C ILE A 163 -3.68 3.00 -6.15
N ALA A 164 -4.91 3.08 -6.64
CA ALA A 164 -5.45 2.10 -7.58
C ALA A 164 -4.69 2.16 -8.92
N GLN A 165 -4.44 0.98 -9.50
CA GLN A 165 -3.79 0.84 -10.81
C GLN A 165 -4.76 1.06 -11.97
#